data_972ad6977c24abee614bae5f53acbabe
#
_entry.id   972ad6977c24abee614bae5f53acbabe
#
_cell.length_a   1.000
_cell.length_b   1.000
_cell.length_c   1.000
_cell.angle_alpha   90.00
_cell.angle_beta   90.00
_cell.angle_gamma   90.00
#
_symmetry.space_group_name_H-M   'P 1'
#
loop_
_entity.id
_entity.type
_entity.pdbx_description
1 polymer ?
#
loop_
_entity_poly.entity_id
_entity_poly.type
_entity_poly.pdbx_seq_one_letter_code
_entity_poly.pdbx_strand_id
1 'polypeptide(L)'
;MIKEERRKKKKRKNILQVILGILIVLALAVLIIFTVFKVKNVEVEGNKLYDAKVIEKAVLNDEYSWNSLYVFLKYKFVNTSEVPFVDTMEISLKDPQTLHIKVYEKGIMGYLYLSSINKNVYFDKDGIVTELSDRVIEDTPQILGIDCKKVVQYEKLPIDSKRLKQLLTLTQSLKRNDLIPDSITYGVENEPVLTYGTVKVSMGSLEFLTQKVERLAKIKPQLQGMEGTLHLENWTEETTNIVFDKTESSKKDNKKS
;
A
#
# COMPACT_ATOMS: atom_id res chain seq x y z
N MET A 1 -18.38 10.72 75.67
CA MET A 1 -17.26 11.37 74.99
C MET A 1 -16.10 10.41 74.71
N ILE A 2 -15.45 9.79 75.65
CA ILE A 2 -14.24 8.91 75.40
C ILE A 2 -14.50 7.71 74.49
N LYS A 3 -15.65 7.07 74.52
CA LYS A 3 -16.03 5.92 73.74
C LYS A 3 -16.23 6.26 72.25
N GLU A 4 -16.71 7.46 71.92
CA GLU A 4 -16.89 7.96 70.55
C GLU A 4 -15.55 8.35 69.92
N GLU A 5 -14.66 8.98 70.65
CA GLU A 5 -13.32 9.30 70.19
C GLU A 5 -12.51 8.05 69.85
N ARG A 6 -12.59 7.02 70.71
CA ARG A 6 -11.96 5.71 70.42
C ARG A 6 -12.53 5.06 69.16
N ARG A 7 -13.86 5.13 68.95
CA ARG A 7 -14.50 4.65 67.71
C ARG A 7 -14.06 5.46 66.47
N LYS A 8 -13.98 6.80 66.58
CA LYS A 8 -13.47 7.65 65.47
C LYS A 8 -11.99 7.38 65.16
N LYS A 9 -11.14 7.19 66.19
CA LYS A 9 -9.73 6.84 65.99
C LYS A 9 -9.58 5.43 65.33
N LYS A 10 -10.38 4.42 65.72
CA LYS A 10 -10.37 3.10 65.12
C LYS A 10 -10.84 3.12 63.68
N LYS A 11 -11.91 3.86 63.35
CA LYS A 11 -12.36 4.07 61.97
C LYS A 11 -11.29 4.77 61.08
N ARG A 12 -10.64 5.82 61.61
CA ARG A 12 -9.55 6.52 60.89
C ARG A 12 -8.36 5.55 60.63
N LYS A 13 -7.97 4.72 61.61
CA LYS A 13 -6.92 3.74 61.45
C LYS A 13 -7.26 2.70 60.39
N ASN A 14 -8.49 2.19 60.39
CA ASN A 14 -8.95 1.23 59.36
C ASN A 14 -8.95 1.84 57.96
N ILE A 15 -9.44 3.10 57.82
CA ILE A 15 -9.41 3.81 56.54
C ILE A 15 -7.97 4.02 56.07
N LEU A 16 -7.05 4.40 56.96
CA LEU A 16 -5.64 4.57 56.62
C LEU A 16 -4.99 3.27 56.17
N GLN A 17 -5.32 2.13 56.81
CA GLN A 17 -4.83 0.81 56.40
C GLN A 17 -5.36 0.38 55.05
N VAL A 18 -6.63 0.68 54.71
CA VAL A 18 -7.22 0.45 53.39
C VAL A 18 -6.52 1.32 52.32
N ILE A 19 -6.32 2.60 52.58
CA ILE A 19 -5.61 3.48 51.65
C ILE A 19 -4.18 3.01 51.44
N LEU A 20 -3.46 2.62 52.50
CA LEU A 20 -2.12 2.08 52.40
C LEU A 20 -2.07 0.78 51.55
N GLY A 21 -3.06 -0.11 51.77
CA GLY A 21 -3.22 -1.33 50.97
C GLY A 21 -3.41 -1.04 49.47
N ILE A 22 -4.28 -0.05 49.16
CA ILE A 22 -4.49 0.39 47.76
C ILE A 22 -3.19 0.97 47.17
N LEU A 23 -2.45 1.77 47.91
CA LEU A 23 -1.17 2.36 47.46
C LEU A 23 -0.14 1.27 47.18
N ILE A 24 -0.06 0.22 48.02
CA ILE A 24 0.85 -0.91 47.77
C ILE A 24 0.45 -1.68 46.50
N VAL A 25 -0.84 -1.94 46.30
CA VAL A 25 -1.32 -2.60 45.08
C VAL A 25 -1.01 -1.77 43.83
N LEU A 26 -1.23 -0.44 43.86
CA LEU A 26 -0.88 0.47 42.80
C LEU A 26 0.63 0.49 42.52
N ALA A 27 1.46 0.52 43.57
CA ALA A 27 2.93 0.47 43.41
C ALA A 27 3.38 -0.84 42.78
N LEU A 28 2.80 -1.98 43.16
CA LEU A 28 3.07 -3.27 42.53
C LEU A 28 2.60 -3.32 41.08
N ALA A 29 1.43 -2.77 40.76
CA ALA A 29 0.94 -2.68 39.39
C ALA A 29 1.87 -1.87 38.50
N VAL A 30 2.34 -0.71 38.97
CA VAL A 30 3.34 0.11 38.27
C VAL A 30 4.64 -0.69 38.05
N LEU A 31 5.14 -1.35 39.07
CA LEU A 31 6.36 -2.18 38.96
C LEU A 31 6.20 -3.29 37.92
N ILE A 32 5.05 -3.96 37.85
CA ILE A 32 4.73 -4.95 36.82
C ILE A 32 4.74 -4.33 35.44
N ILE A 33 4.11 -3.16 35.25
CA ILE A 33 4.08 -2.46 33.95
C ILE A 33 5.51 -2.14 33.47
N PHE A 34 6.39 -1.71 34.36
CA PHE A 34 7.77 -1.35 34.01
C PHE A 34 8.68 -2.55 33.79
N THR A 35 8.42 -3.70 34.40
CA THR A 35 9.29 -4.86 34.33
C THR A 35 8.82 -5.93 33.34
N VAL A 36 7.51 -6.19 33.31
CA VAL A 36 6.90 -7.25 32.50
C VAL A 36 6.61 -6.80 31.08
N PHE A 37 6.14 -5.56 30.88
CA PHE A 37 5.74 -5.02 29.58
C PHE A 37 6.90 -4.32 28.85
N LYS A 38 8.09 -4.89 28.88
CA LYS A 38 9.22 -4.37 28.12
C LYS A 38 9.26 -5.00 26.73
N VAL A 39 9.22 -4.18 25.66
CA VAL A 39 9.32 -4.67 24.28
C VAL A 39 10.65 -5.39 24.08
N LYS A 40 10.58 -6.66 23.67
CA LYS A 40 11.72 -7.49 23.28
C LYS A 40 11.65 -7.94 21.84
N ASN A 41 10.43 -8.24 21.37
CA ASN A 41 10.19 -8.73 20.03
C ASN A 41 9.09 -7.93 19.37
N VAL A 42 9.25 -7.73 18.05
CA VAL A 42 8.24 -7.12 17.18
C VAL A 42 8.04 -8.02 15.97
N GLU A 43 6.83 -8.51 15.80
CA GLU A 43 6.42 -9.27 14.63
C GLU A 43 5.61 -8.37 13.71
N VAL A 44 6.01 -8.27 12.44
CA VAL A 44 5.33 -7.44 11.43
C VAL A 44 4.77 -8.34 10.35
N GLU A 45 3.51 -8.15 10.00
CA GLU A 45 2.77 -8.91 8.99
C GLU A 45 2.11 -7.96 8.00
N GLY A 46 2.01 -8.37 6.71
CA GLY A 46 1.30 -7.61 5.66
C GLY A 46 2.13 -6.50 4.99
N ASN A 47 3.36 -6.32 5.40
CA ASN A 47 4.30 -5.34 4.86
C ASN A 47 4.96 -5.84 3.57
N LYS A 48 4.41 -5.47 2.41
CA LYS A 48 4.98 -5.78 1.08
C LYS A 48 5.91 -4.67 0.58
N LEU A 49 5.55 -3.41 0.83
CA LEU A 49 6.26 -2.22 0.34
C LEU A 49 7.42 -1.77 1.24
N TYR A 50 7.48 -2.27 2.48
CA TYR A 50 8.48 -1.88 3.46
C TYR A 50 9.05 -3.07 4.21
N ASP A 51 10.34 -3.02 4.50
CA ASP A 51 10.94 -3.96 5.43
C ASP A 51 10.31 -3.85 6.83
N ALA A 52 10.19 -4.98 7.52
CA ALA A 52 9.65 -5.04 8.88
C ALA A 52 10.31 -4.02 9.84
N LYS A 53 11.64 -3.80 9.71
CA LYS A 53 12.39 -2.83 10.52
C LYS A 53 11.97 -1.38 10.29
N VAL A 54 11.51 -1.03 9.08
CA VAL A 54 11.02 0.32 8.77
C VAL A 54 9.70 0.56 9.48
N ILE A 55 8.80 -0.43 9.45
CA ILE A 55 7.52 -0.39 10.15
C ILE A 55 7.73 -0.37 11.67
N GLU A 56 8.59 -1.24 12.20
CA GLU A 56 8.96 -1.25 13.61
C GLU A 56 9.44 0.13 14.07
N LYS A 57 10.38 0.74 13.34
CA LYS A 57 10.90 2.08 13.66
C LYS A 57 9.82 3.16 13.58
N ALA A 58 8.88 3.06 12.65
CA ALA A 58 7.76 4.00 12.54
C ALA A 58 6.80 3.88 13.72
N VAL A 59 6.59 2.67 14.24
CA VAL A 59 5.71 2.40 15.39
C VAL A 59 6.39 2.75 16.71
N LEU A 60 7.66 2.37 16.88
CA LEU A 60 8.46 2.63 18.08
C LEU A 60 9.22 3.96 17.97
N ASN A 61 8.49 5.06 17.82
CA ASN A 61 9.04 6.37 17.43
C ASN A 61 9.19 7.39 18.58
N ASP A 62 8.93 7.00 19.83
CA ASP A 62 9.03 7.90 20.99
C ASP A 62 9.76 7.26 22.19
N GLU A 63 10.03 8.07 23.21
CA GLU A 63 10.77 7.69 24.41
C GLU A 63 10.11 6.63 25.29
N TYR A 64 8.78 6.43 25.16
CA TYR A 64 8.00 5.44 25.93
C TYR A 64 7.77 4.15 25.14
N SER A 65 8.21 4.08 23.89
CA SER A 65 8.00 2.93 23.00
C SER A 65 8.74 1.65 23.44
N TRP A 66 9.58 1.75 24.47
CA TRP A 66 10.17 0.58 25.13
C TRP A 66 9.14 -0.28 25.87
N ASN A 67 7.95 0.27 26.17
CA ASN A 67 6.86 -0.40 26.91
C ASN A 67 5.77 -0.87 25.93
N SER A 68 5.57 -2.17 25.81
CA SER A 68 4.62 -2.77 24.89
C SER A 68 3.16 -2.40 25.18
N LEU A 69 2.79 -2.30 26.46
CA LEU A 69 1.44 -1.89 26.86
C LEU A 69 1.17 -0.43 26.48
N TYR A 70 2.16 0.44 26.66
CA TYR A 70 2.07 1.82 26.21
C TYR A 70 1.84 1.90 24.70
N VAL A 71 2.67 1.21 23.89
CA VAL A 71 2.54 1.19 22.43
C VAL A 71 1.16 0.69 22.01
N PHE A 72 0.72 -0.44 22.59
CA PHE A 72 -0.62 -0.97 22.31
C PHE A 72 -1.74 0.04 22.61
N LEU A 73 -1.72 0.69 23.77
CA LEU A 73 -2.74 1.67 24.15
C LEU A 73 -2.67 2.93 23.29
N LYS A 74 -1.46 3.39 22.96
CA LYS A 74 -1.23 4.54 22.08
C LYS A 74 -1.93 4.32 20.74
N TYR A 75 -1.67 3.20 20.06
CA TYR A 75 -2.25 2.91 18.75
C TYR A 75 -3.72 2.52 18.79
N LYS A 76 -4.21 2.04 19.93
CA LYS A 76 -5.64 1.74 20.12
C LYS A 76 -6.49 2.98 20.27
N PHE A 77 -5.97 4.02 20.92
CA PHE A 77 -6.76 5.21 21.29
C PHE A 77 -6.31 6.50 20.59
N VAL A 78 -5.07 6.54 20.09
CA VAL A 78 -4.50 7.69 19.41
C VAL A 78 -3.92 7.24 18.09
N ASN A 79 -4.54 7.60 16.97
CA ASN A 79 -3.99 7.29 15.65
C ASN A 79 -2.76 8.18 15.39
N THR A 80 -1.56 7.62 15.30
CA THR A 80 -0.33 8.41 15.50
C THR A 80 0.75 8.29 14.44
N SER A 81 0.66 7.37 13.49
CA SER A 81 1.74 7.21 12.50
C SER A 81 1.18 7.15 11.09
N GLU A 82 1.48 8.19 10.30
CA GLU A 82 1.28 8.16 8.86
C GLU A 82 2.56 7.60 8.22
N VAL A 83 2.48 6.37 7.73
CA VAL A 83 3.51 5.79 6.88
C VAL A 83 2.99 5.87 5.45
N PRO A 84 3.74 6.50 4.51
CA PRO A 84 3.31 6.58 3.11
C PRO A 84 2.95 5.19 2.55
N PHE A 85 1.91 5.10 1.74
CA PHE A 85 1.39 3.85 1.17
C PHE A 85 0.81 2.83 2.17
N VAL A 86 0.79 3.12 3.46
CA VAL A 86 0.08 2.34 4.48
C VAL A 86 -1.28 2.99 4.72
N ASP A 87 -2.34 2.18 4.67
CA ASP A 87 -3.71 2.62 4.95
C ASP A 87 -3.97 2.62 6.46
N THR A 88 -3.68 1.50 7.10
CA THR A 88 -3.82 1.35 8.55
C THR A 88 -2.84 0.32 9.11
N MET A 89 -2.58 0.43 10.41
CA MET A 89 -1.79 -0.54 11.18
C MET A 89 -2.57 -0.96 12.42
N GLU A 90 -2.76 -2.26 12.57
CA GLU A 90 -3.33 -2.85 13.80
C GLU A 90 -2.20 -3.34 14.68
N ILE A 91 -2.12 -2.81 15.91
CA ILE A 91 -1.12 -3.22 16.88
C ILE A 91 -1.80 -4.01 17.99
N SER A 92 -1.28 -5.20 18.25
CA SER A 92 -1.75 -6.10 19.30
C SER A 92 -0.58 -6.65 20.11
N LEU A 93 -0.89 -7.15 21.31
CA LEU A 93 0.07 -7.85 22.15
C LEU A 93 -0.11 -9.35 21.95
N LYS A 94 0.93 -10.02 21.44
CA LYS A 94 0.98 -11.49 21.41
C LYS A 94 1.26 -12.05 22.80
N ASP A 95 2.13 -11.38 23.51
CA ASP A 95 2.45 -11.55 24.94
C ASP A 95 2.92 -10.19 25.51
N PRO A 96 3.18 -10.06 26.83
CA PRO A 96 3.59 -8.78 27.41
C PRO A 96 4.87 -8.17 26.83
N GLN A 97 5.72 -8.95 26.16
CA GLN A 97 7.02 -8.52 25.63
C GLN A 97 7.07 -8.53 24.11
N THR A 98 6.03 -9.04 23.44
CA THR A 98 5.97 -9.18 22.00
C THR A 98 4.81 -8.37 21.42
N LEU A 99 5.15 -7.38 20.59
CA LEU A 99 4.21 -6.63 19.76
C LEU A 99 3.97 -7.36 18.45
N HIS A 100 2.72 -7.46 18.03
CA HIS A 100 2.32 -7.89 16.71
C HIS A 100 1.71 -6.72 15.96
N ILE A 101 2.31 -6.36 14.82
CA ILE A 101 1.92 -5.24 13.96
C ILE A 101 1.41 -5.81 12.65
N LYS A 102 0.13 -5.64 12.38
CA LYS A 102 -0.47 -5.99 11.09
C LYS A 102 -0.64 -4.74 10.25
N VAL A 103 0.02 -4.74 9.09
CA VAL A 103 0.04 -3.61 8.16
C VAL A 103 -0.96 -3.86 7.04
N TYR A 104 -1.81 -2.87 6.78
CA TYR A 104 -2.70 -2.83 5.62
C TYR A 104 -2.21 -1.75 4.67
N GLU A 105 -1.71 -2.17 3.52
CA GLU A 105 -1.18 -1.27 2.51
C GLU A 105 -2.29 -0.73 1.61
N LYS A 106 -2.13 0.51 1.11
CA LYS A 106 -3.05 1.15 0.17
C LYS A 106 -3.12 0.35 -1.13
N GLY A 107 -4.32 0.09 -1.60
CA GLY A 107 -4.58 -0.69 -2.80
C GLY A 107 -4.31 0.07 -4.08
N ILE A 108 -3.06 0.31 -4.44
CA ILE A 108 -2.63 1.08 -5.61
C ILE A 108 -2.96 0.34 -6.91
N MET A 109 -3.46 1.07 -7.92
CA MET A 109 -3.76 0.55 -9.28
C MET A 109 -2.82 1.09 -10.36
N GLY A 110 -2.18 2.23 -10.12
CA GLY A 110 -1.26 2.88 -11.03
C GLY A 110 -0.87 4.26 -10.53
N TYR A 111 -0.01 4.93 -11.28
CA TYR A 111 0.36 6.31 -10.98
C TYR A 111 0.55 7.14 -12.26
N LEU A 112 0.30 8.44 -12.13
CA LEU A 112 0.63 9.45 -13.14
C LEU A 112 1.75 10.33 -12.58
N TYR A 113 2.69 10.72 -13.44
CA TYR A 113 3.67 11.73 -13.06
C TYR A 113 3.12 13.14 -13.34
N LEU A 114 3.06 13.96 -12.31
CA LEU A 114 2.58 15.32 -12.40
C LEU A 114 3.75 16.31 -12.33
N SER A 115 4.17 16.82 -13.49
CA SER A 115 5.34 17.69 -13.61
C SER A 115 5.19 19.03 -12.86
N SER A 116 3.96 19.53 -12.71
CA SER A 116 3.69 20.79 -11.99
C SER A 116 4.07 20.77 -10.51
N ILE A 117 4.08 19.60 -9.89
CA ILE A 117 4.48 19.40 -8.49
C ILE A 117 5.67 18.44 -8.34
N ASN A 118 6.20 17.93 -9.46
CA ASN A 118 7.30 16.98 -9.54
C ASN A 118 7.06 15.74 -8.66
N LYS A 119 5.85 15.13 -8.74
CA LYS A 119 5.47 13.95 -7.95
C LYS A 119 4.69 12.93 -8.76
N ASN A 120 4.80 11.68 -8.34
CA ASN A 120 3.95 10.59 -8.75
C ASN A 120 2.64 10.64 -7.97
N VAL A 121 1.53 10.62 -8.68
CA VAL A 121 0.16 10.65 -8.16
C VAL A 121 -0.39 9.24 -8.22
N TYR A 122 -0.45 8.57 -7.10
CA TYR A 122 -0.95 7.20 -6.97
C TYR A 122 -2.46 7.18 -6.76
N PHE A 123 -3.15 6.25 -7.39
CA PHE A 123 -4.60 6.10 -7.26
C PHE A 123 -5.00 4.64 -7.00
N ASP A 124 -6.15 4.50 -6.34
CA ASP A 124 -6.75 3.20 -5.99
C ASP A 124 -7.74 2.69 -7.05
N LYS A 125 -8.41 1.56 -6.73
CA LYS A 125 -9.43 0.93 -7.59
C LYS A 125 -10.65 1.79 -7.89
N ASP A 126 -10.91 2.80 -7.08
CA ASP A 126 -12.04 3.73 -7.21
C ASP A 126 -11.62 5.03 -7.90
N GLY A 127 -10.34 5.15 -8.26
CA GLY A 127 -9.72 6.33 -8.86
C GLY A 127 -9.47 7.46 -7.88
N ILE A 128 -9.45 7.14 -6.57
CA ILE A 128 -9.11 8.11 -5.53
C ILE A 128 -7.59 8.26 -5.46
N VAL A 129 -7.11 9.48 -5.39
CA VAL A 129 -5.68 9.79 -5.16
C VAL A 129 -5.30 9.38 -3.74
N THR A 130 -4.51 8.33 -3.60
CA THR A 130 -4.15 7.77 -2.29
C THR A 130 -2.85 8.33 -1.75
N GLU A 131 -1.90 8.69 -2.66
CA GLU A 131 -0.57 9.13 -2.26
C GLU A 131 0.07 10.04 -3.30
N LEU A 132 0.89 11.00 -2.85
CA LEU A 132 1.74 11.87 -3.67
C LEU A 132 3.19 11.63 -3.23
N SER A 133 4.02 10.99 -4.06
CA SER A 133 5.36 10.57 -3.67
C SER A 133 6.39 10.72 -4.79
N ASP A 134 7.64 10.93 -4.42
CA ASP A 134 8.78 10.86 -5.34
C ASP A 134 9.24 9.42 -5.61
N ARG A 135 8.82 8.46 -4.76
CA ARG A 135 9.15 7.05 -4.94
C ARG A 135 8.38 6.46 -6.12
N VAL A 136 9.03 5.55 -6.83
CA VAL A 136 8.37 4.62 -7.75
C VAL A 136 8.18 3.29 -7.01
N ILE A 137 6.94 2.80 -7.02
CA ILE A 137 6.58 1.52 -6.39
C ILE A 137 6.62 0.44 -7.47
N GLU A 138 7.36 -0.62 -7.19
CA GLU A 138 7.42 -1.82 -8.06
C GLU A 138 6.01 -2.41 -8.27
N ASP A 139 5.82 -3.14 -9.34
CA ASP A 139 4.53 -3.73 -9.72
C ASP A 139 3.36 -2.74 -9.76
N THR A 140 3.65 -1.49 -10.14
CA THR A 140 2.65 -0.43 -10.27
C THR A 140 2.83 0.28 -11.61
N PRO A 141 1.87 0.20 -12.55
CA PRO A 141 2.03 0.75 -13.89
C PRO A 141 2.04 2.27 -13.89
N GLN A 142 2.96 2.85 -14.65
CA GLN A 142 2.92 4.26 -14.98
C GLN A 142 1.85 4.52 -16.05
N ILE A 143 1.00 5.50 -15.82
CA ILE A 143 -0.02 5.91 -16.80
C ILE A 143 0.49 7.13 -17.56
N LEU A 144 0.59 7.00 -18.88
CA LEU A 144 1.10 8.01 -19.79
C LEU A 144 0.00 8.47 -20.77
N GLY A 145 0.10 9.70 -21.27
CA GLY A 145 -0.85 10.25 -22.24
C GLY A 145 -2.19 10.69 -21.64
N ILE A 146 -2.27 10.79 -20.32
CA ILE A 146 -3.42 11.36 -19.63
C ILE A 146 -2.97 12.64 -18.92
N ASP A 147 -3.52 13.77 -19.34
CA ASP A 147 -3.26 15.06 -18.71
C ASP A 147 -4.09 15.23 -17.44
N CYS A 148 -3.40 15.56 -16.35
CA CYS A 148 -3.99 15.86 -15.07
C CYS A 148 -3.36 17.16 -14.52
N LYS A 149 -4.13 18.26 -14.47
CA LYS A 149 -3.56 19.59 -14.15
C LYS A 149 -3.49 19.90 -12.66
N LYS A 150 -4.43 19.40 -11.87
CA LYS A 150 -4.53 19.66 -10.45
C LYS A 150 -5.10 18.42 -9.74
N VAL A 151 -4.41 17.93 -8.75
CA VAL A 151 -4.86 16.79 -7.93
C VAL A 151 -4.98 17.21 -6.48
N VAL A 152 -5.91 16.60 -5.78
CA VAL A 152 -6.08 16.70 -4.34
C VAL A 152 -6.05 15.29 -3.79
N GLN A 153 -5.24 15.07 -2.75
CA GLN A 153 -5.17 13.77 -2.09
C GLN A 153 -6.52 13.43 -1.46
N TYR A 154 -6.91 12.17 -1.54
CA TYR A 154 -8.21 11.62 -1.13
C TYR A 154 -9.42 12.06 -1.95
N GLU A 155 -9.20 12.73 -3.08
CA GLU A 155 -10.24 13.02 -4.08
C GLU A 155 -10.03 12.18 -5.35
N LYS A 156 -11.08 12.09 -6.17
CA LYS A 156 -10.97 11.41 -7.47
C LYS A 156 -10.00 12.10 -8.40
N LEU A 157 -9.28 11.32 -9.21
CA LEU A 157 -8.48 11.85 -10.30
C LEU A 157 -9.32 12.79 -11.18
N PRO A 158 -8.90 14.05 -11.40
CA PRO A 158 -9.65 15.05 -12.15
C PRO A 158 -9.46 14.86 -13.67
N ILE A 159 -9.88 13.73 -14.18
CA ILE A 159 -9.89 13.36 -15.60
C ILE A 159 -11.32 13.06 -16.04
N ASP A 160 -11.55 13.02 -17.35
CA ASP A 160 -12.86 12.68 -17.90
C ASP A 160 -13.41 11.36 -17.33
N SER A 161 -14.70 11.34 -16.95
CA SER A 161 -15.33 10.20 -16.28
C SER A 161 -15.32 8.91 -17.10
N LYS A 162 -15.46 9.01 -18.44
CA LYS A 162 -15.40 7.86 -19.34
C LYS A 162 -13.98 7.31 -19.38
N ARG A 163 -12.99 8.20 -19.48
CA ARG A 163 -11.57 7.86 -19.48
C ARG A 163 -11.14 7.24 -18.16
N LEU A 164 -11.59 7.79 -17.03
CA LEU A 164 -11.35 7.22 -15.71
C LEU A 164 -11.90 5.81 -15.60
N LYS A 165 -13.16 5.60 -16.02
CA LYS A 165 -13.77 4.28 -16.00
C LYS A 165 -13.00 3.27 -16.84
N GLN A 166 -12.57 3.65 -18.04
CA GLN A 166 -11.77 2.78 -18.90
C GLN A 166 -10.42 2.44 -18.26
N LEU A 167 -9.70 3.43 -17.72
CA LEU A 167 -8.44 3.24 -17.01
C LEU A 167 -8.60 2.26 -15.86
N LEU A 168 -9.60 2.47 -14.99
CA LEU A 168 -9.83 1.60 -13.82
C LEU A 168 -10.24 0.18 -14.23
N THR A 169 -11.09 0.04 -15.24
CA THR A 169 -11.48 -1.28 -15.76
C THR A 169 -10.28 -2.05 -16.28
N LEU A 170 -9.40 -1.40 -17.05
CA LEU A 170 -8.19 -2.01 -17.58
C LEU A 170 -7.21 -2.39 -16.48
N THR A 171 -6.85 -1.45 -15.60
CA THR A 171 -5.88 -1.69 -14.53
C THR A 171 -6.33 -2.76 -13.54
N GLN A 172 -7.63 -2.78 -13.18
CA GLN A 172 -8.21 -3.83 -12.34
C GLN A 172 -8.17 -5.21 -13.04
N SER A 173 -8.48 -5.27 -14.34
CA SER A 173 -8.44 -6.52 -15.10
C SER A 173 -7.02 -7.06 -15.20
N LEU A 174 -6.04 -6.22 -15.50
CA LEU A 174 -4.63 -6.60 -15.56
C LEU A 174 -4.13 -7.08 -14.19
N LYS A 175 -4.41 -6.35 -13.12
CA LYS A 175 -4.01 -6.73 -11.76
C LYS A 175 -4.60 -8.05 -11.31
N ARG A 176 -5.88 -8.31 -11.62
CA ARG A 176 -6.57 -9.57 -11.28
C ARG A 176 -5.93 -10.78 -11.96
N ASN A 177 -5.33 -10.60 -13.12
CA ASN A 177 -4.71 -11.65 -13.91
C ASN A 177 -3.17 -11.70 -13.81
N ASP A 178 -2.60 -10.95 -12.86
CA ASP A 178 -1.15 -10.88 -12.65
C ASP A 178 -0.36 -10.39 -13.88
N LEU A 179 -0.97 -9.48 -14.64
CA LEU A 179 -0.46 -8.94 -15.89
C LEU A 179 -0.11 -7.46 -15.78
N ILE A 180 0.50 -7.05 -14.66
CA ILE A 180 0.85 -5.65 -14.43
C ILE A 180 1.97 -5.26 -15.43
N PRO A 181 1.76 -4.23 -16.30
CA PRO A 181 2.79 -3.72 -17.18
C PRO A 181 3.67 -2.67 -16.50
N ASP A 182 4.80 -2.33 -17.08
CA ASP A 182 5.64 -1.22 -16.64
C ASP A 182 4.93 0.12 -16.86
N SER A 183 4.21 0.23 -18.00
CA SER A 183 3.42 1.42 -18.30
C SER A 183 2.20 1.11 -19.17
N ILE A 184 1.21 2.01 -19.09
CA ILE A 184 0.02 2.05 -19.94
C ILE A 184 -0.01 3.42 -20.62
N THR A 185 0.20 3.44 -21.92
CA THR A 185 0.23 4.70 -22.71
C THR A 185 -1.06 4.84 -23.48
N TYR A 186 -1.72 6.01 -23.32
CA TYR A 186 -2.92 6.38 -24.07
C TYR A 186 -2.54 7.34 -25.19
N GLY A 187 -2.81 6.95 -26.44
CA GLY A 187 -2.64 7.78 -27.62
C GLY A 187 -3.80 8.78 -27.86
N VAL A 188 -3.79 9.40 -29.03
CA VAL A 188 -4.82 10.38 -29.43
C VAL A 188 -6.21 9.76 -29.48
N GLU A 189 -6.32 8.52 -29.96
CA GLU A 189 -7.59 7.76 -30.05
C GLU A 189 -8.04 7.17 -28.73
N ASN A 190 -7.28 7.43 -27.65
CA ASN A 190 -7.56 6.91 -26.31
C ASN A 190 -7.49 5.39 -26.20
N GLU A 191 -6.78 4.75 -27.11
CA GLU A 191 -6.52 3.31 -27.07
C GLU A 191 -5.25 3.02 -26.26
N PRO A 192 -5.32 2.08 -25.29
CA PRO A 192 -4.18 1.79 -24.44
C PRO A 192 -3.18 0.86 -25.10
N VAL A 193 -1.90 1.20 -24.95
CA VAL A 193 -0.75 0.36 -25.26
C VAL A 193 -0.06 0.01 -23.95
N LEU A 194 0.06 -1.28 -23.66
CA LEU A 194 0.77 -1.79 -22.49
C LEU A 194 2.24 -2.00 -22.85
N THR A 195 3.16 -1.68 -21.93
CA THR A 195 4.60 -1.92 -22.12
C THR A 195 5.09 -2.91 -21.06
N TYR A 196 5.79 -3.96 -21.52
CA TYR A 196 6.46 -4.97 -20.69
C TYR A 196 7.93 -5.06 -21.16
N GLY A 197 8.83 -4.31 -20.54
CA GLY A 197 10.22 -4.18 -20.98
C GLY A 197 10.30 -3.67 -22.43
N THR A 198 10.76 -4.54 -23.35
CA THR A 198 10.89 -4.25 -24.77
C THR A 198 9.67 -4.64 -25.62
N VAL A 199 8.66 -5.24 -25.00
CA VAL A 199 7.43 -5.66 -25.69
C VAL A 199 6.32 -4.64 -25.45
N LYS A 200 5.66 -4.20 -26.52
CA LYS A 200 4.44 -3.42 -26.50
C LYS A 200 3.25 -4.31 -26.80
N VAL A 201 2.11 -4.04 -26.19
CA VAL A 201 0.84 -4.72 -26.46
C VAL A 201 -0.21 -3.67 -26.79
N SER A 202 -0.60 -3.61 -28.06
CA SER A 202 -1.67 -2.74 -28.54
C SER A 202 -3.02 -3.37 -28.20
N MET A 203 -3.79 -2.73 -27.31
CA MET A 203 -5.08 -3.28 -26.86
C MET A 203 -6.26 -2.84 -27.72
N GLY A 204 -6.14 -1.70 -28.44
CA GLY A 204 -7.25 -1.07 -29.15
C GLY A 204 -8.40 -0.69 -28.22
N SER A 205 -9.63 -0.86 -28.71
CA SER A 205 -10.81 -0.65 -27.86
C SER A 205 -10.85 -1.65 -26.69
N LEU A 206 -11.53 -1.28 -25.60
CA LEU A 206 -11.71 -2.20 -24.45
C LEU A 206 -12.89 -3.17 -24.62
N GLU A 207 -13.44 -3.28 -25.82
CA GLU A 207 -14.33 -4.37 -26.16
C GLU A 207 -13.60 -5.71 -26.04
N PHE A 208 -14.30 -6.72 -25.54
CA PHE A 208 -13.73 -8.05 -25.29
C PHE A 208 -12.50 -8.04 -24.37
N LEU A 209 -12.43 -7.06 -23.43
CA LEU A 209 -11.26 -6.91 -22.54
C LEU A 209 -10.89 -8.20 -21.81
N THR A 210 -11.89 -8.92 -21.28
CA THR A 210 -11.65 -10.18 -20.55
C THR A 210 -10.92 -11.19 -21.42
N GLN A 211 -11.40 -11.40 -22.65
CA GLN A 211 -10.81 -12.34 -23.59
C GLN A 211 -9.40 -11.90 -24.03
N LYS A 212 -9.20 -10.61 -24.31
CA LYS A 212 -7.89 -10.04 -24.65
C LYS A 212 -6.88 -10.25 -23.51
N VAL A 213 -7.29 -10.02 -22.27
CA VAL A 213 -6.45 -10.21 -21.08
C VAL A 213 -6.13 -11.69 -20.85
N GLU A 214 -7.11 -12.59 -20.96
CA GLU A 214 -6.88 -14.04 -20.88
C GLU A 214 -5.91 -14.53 -21.97
N ARG A 215 -6.03 -13.97 -23.16
CA ARG A 215 -5.13 -14.31 -24.27
C ARG A 215 -3.71 -13.79 -24.02
N LEU A 216 -3.60 -12.56 -23.53
CA LEU A 216 -2.31 -11.99 -23.12
C LEU A 216 -1.65 -12.84 -22.03
N ALA A 217 -2.40 -13.33 -21.05
CA ALA A 217 -1.89 -14.20 -20.00
C ALA A 217 -1.23 -15.48 -20.54
N LYS A 218 -1.86 -16.07 -21.57
CA LYS A 218 -1.33 -17.29 -22.22
C LYS A 218 -0.10 -17.03 -23.09
N ILE A 219 0.00 -15.85 -23.68
CA ILE A 219 1.07 -15.49 -24.62
C ILE A 219 2.27 -14.87 -23.91
N LYS A 220 2.06 -14.08 -22.82
CA LYS A 220 3.11 -13.34 -22.10
C LYS A 220 4.37 -14.18 -21.79
N PRO A 221 4.28 -15.44 -21.33
CA PRO A 221 5.49 -16.25 -21.11
C PRO A 221 6.35 -16.48 -22.36
N GLN A 222 5.72 -16.51 -23.53
CA GLN A 222 6.40 -16.74 -24.82
C GLN A 222 7.07 -15.46 -25.35
N LEU A 223 6.68 -14.29 -24.85
CA LEU A 223 7.24 -12.99 -25.24
C LEU A 223 8.51 -12.63 -24.47
N GLN A 224 8.92 -13.45 -23.51
CA GLN A 224 10.09 -13.18 -22.69
C GLN A 224 11.37 -13.14 -23.56
N GLY A 225 12.12 -12.04 -23.48
CA GLY A 225 13.32 -11.81 -24.28
C GLY A 225 13.07 -11.40 -25.74
N MET A 226 11.81 -11.17 -26.12
CA MET A 226 11.45 -10.65 -27.44
C MET A 226 11.38 -9.12 -27.42
N GLU A 227 11.50 -8.52 -28.61
CA GLU A 227 11.30 -7.08 -28.84
C GLU A 227 10.31 -6.90 -29.99
N GLY A 228 9.26 -6.09 -29.77
CA GLY A 228 8.24 -5.90 -30.78
C GLY A 228 6.88 -5.50 -30.22
N THR A 229 5.86 -5.60 -31.07
CA THR A 229 4.48 -5.25 -30.71
C THR A 229 3.55 -6.42 -30.92
N LEU A 230 2.80 -6.78 -29.87
CA LEU A 230 1.69 -7.72 -29.92
C LEU A 230 0.41 -6.96 -30.23
N HIS A 231 -0.31 -7.37 -31.27
CA HIS A 231 -1.52 -6.71 -31.78
C HIS A 231 -2.78 -7.42 -31.26
N LEU A 232 -3.46 -6.82 -30.29
CA LEU A 232 -4.76 -7.27 -29.78
C LEU A 232 -5.91 -6.33 -30.16
N GLU A 233 -5.61 -5.21 -30.84
CA GLU A 233 -6.61 -4.23 -31.27
C GLU A 233 -7.61 -4.81 -32.26
N ASN A 234 -7.16 -5.70 -33.13
CA ASN A 234 -8.00 -6.35 -34.14
C ASN A 234 -8.65 -7.66 -33.66
N TRP A 235 -8.57 -7.95 -32.35
CA TRP A 235 -9.12 -9.19 -31.82
C TRP A 235 -10.66 -9.18 -31.83
N THR A 236 -11.23 -10.25 -32.34
CA THR A 236 -12.67 -10.57 -32.32
C THR A 236 -12.86 -12.00 -31.86
N GLU A 237 -14.08 -12.41 -31.56
CA GLU A 237 -14.37 -13.81 -31.17
C GLU A 237 -14.00 -14.84 -32.24
N GLU A 238 -14.01 -14.41 -33.51
CA GLU A 238 -13.66 -15.25 -34.67
C GLU A 238 -12.15 -15.27 -34.96
N THR A 239 -11.37 -14.38 -34.31
CA THR A 239 -9.93 -14.25 -34.57
C THR A 239 -9.15 -15.39 -33.93
N THR A 240 -8.59 -16.27 -34.77
CA THR A 240 -7.74 -17.39 -34.33
C THR A 240 -6.28 -17.01 -34.17
N ASN A 241 -5.80 -16.05 -34.95
CA ASN A 241 -4.40 -15.66 -35.03
C ASN A 241 -4.17 -14.29 -34.40
N ILE A 242 -3.11 -14.17 -33.60
CA ILE A 242 -2.61 -12.91 -33.06
C ILE A 242 -1.29 -12.60 -33.76
N VAL A 243 -1.14 -11.35 -34.17
CA VAL A 243 0.06 -10.87 -34.86
C VAL A 243 1.05 -10.33 -33.84
N PHE A 244 2.31 -10.72 -33.99
CA PHE A 244 3.43 -10.14 -33.27
C PHE A 244 4.45 -9.60 -34.25
N ASP A 245 4.59 -8.29 -34.32
CA ASP A 245 5.56 -7.62 -35.17
C ASP A 245 6.87 -7.43 -34.40
N LYS A 246 7.91 -8.18 -34.82
CA LYS A 246 9.25 -8.06 -34.26
C LYS A 246 9.89 -6.76 -34.71
N THR A 247 10.50 -6.02 -33.77
CA THR A 247 11.37 -4.92 -34.13
C THR A 247 12.65 -5.47 -34.75
N GLU A 248 12.90 -5.18 -36.02
CA GLU A 248 14.17 -5.53 -36.64
C GLU A 248 15.29 -4.71 -35.98
N SER A 249 16.19 -5.40 -35.25
CA SER A 249 17.42 -4.75 -34.79
C SER A 249 18.22 -4.34 -36.05
N SER A 250 18.30 -3.02 -36.30
CA SER A 250 19.16 -2.49 -37.36
C SER A 250 20.60 -2.89 -37.06
N LYS A 251 21.08 -4.01 -37.66
CA LYS A 251 22.49 -4.28 -37.79
C LYS A 251 23.08 -3.12 -38.58
N LYS A 252 23.81 -2.23 -37.91
CA LYS A 252 24.72 -1.32 -38.56
C LYS A 252 25.76 -2.19 -39.25
N ASP A 253 25.56 -2.40 -40.57
CA ASP A 253 26.61 -2.88 -41.43
C ASP A 253 27.77 -1.88 -41.41
N ASN A 254 28.77 -2.16 -40.59
CA ASN A 254 30.09 -1.58 -40.74
C ASN A 254 30.74 -2.14 -41.99
N LYS A 255 30.33 -1.59 -43.17
CA LYS A 255 31.12 -1.74 -44.37
C LYS A 255 32.36 -0.85 -44.26
N LYS A 256 33.47 -1.45 -43.86
CA LYS A 256 34.79 -0.88 -44.08
C LYS A 256 35.02 -0.80 -45.59
N SER A 257 35.32 0.37 -46.06
CA SER A 257 36.12 0.62 -47.23
C SER A 257 37.21 1.58 -46.86
#